data_94cada808822381dce2329ebee0924ed
#
_entry.id   94cada808822381dce2329ebee0924ed
#
_cell.length_a   1.000
_cell.length_b   1.000
_cell.length_c   1.000
_cell.angle_alpha   90.00
_cell.angle_beta   90.00
_cell.angle_gamma   90.00
#
_symmetry.space_group_name_H-M   'P 1'
#
loop_
_entity.id
_entity.type
_entity.pdbx_description
1 polymer ?
#
loop_
_entity_poly.entity_id
_entity_poly.type
_entity_poly.pdbx_seq_one_letter_code
_entity_poly.pdbx_strand_id
1 'polypeptide(L)'
;MICVSVQEKSFGDCRAILESCEMAELRADLCRLSVEEVERLVEIRPNLIATCRIANSSEAFAREQLEAAIRRGARYVDIEIEAPDEHLEYIRTLAREYGCRLIVSFHDFEGTPSLDELKGIARLCRTKGADLVKIVTTARN
;
A
#
# COMPACT_ATOMS: atom_id res chain seq x y z
N MET A 1 1.47 18.25 0.30
CA MET A 1 1.82 17.10 1.18
C MET A 1 2.76 16.18 0.42
N ILE A 2 3.86 15.78 1.01
CA ILE A 2 4.83 14.84 0.41
C ILE A 2 4.66 13.51 1.13
N CYS A 3 4.55 12.40 0.38
CA CYS A 3 4.57 11.04 0.90
C CYS A 3 5.93 10.41 0.54
N VAL A 4 6.68 9.99 1.55
CA VAL A 4 8.00 9.40 1.38
C VAL A 4 7.88 7.89 1.25
N SER A 5 8.43 7.31 0.17
CA SER A 5 8.47 5.85 0.02
C SER A 5 9.65 5.26 0.80
N VAL A 6 9.34 4.39 1.77
CA VAL A 6 10.32 3.74 2.66
C VAL A 6 10.58 2.33 2.18
N GLN A 7 11.85 2.05 1.82
CA GLN A 7 12.30 0.79 1.22
C GLN A 7 13.59 0.27 1.90
N GLU A 8 13.87 0.75 3.10
CA GLU A 8 15.10 0.43 3.83
C GLU A 8 15.09 -1.02 4.34
N LYS A 9 16.28 -1.59 4.51
CA LYS A 9 16.45 -3.01 4.86
C LYS A 9 16.50 -3.27 6.37
N SER A 10 16.55 -2.21 7.18
CA SER A 10 16.56 -2.33 8.64
C SER A 10 15.42 -1.57 9.28
N PHE A 11 14.94 -2.08 10.40
CA PHE A 11 13.96 -1.39 11.24
C PHE A 11 14.43 0.01 11.66
N GLY A 12 15.73 0.15 12.02
CA GLY A 12 16.29 1.42 12.48
C GLY A 12 16.25 2.49 11.40
N ASP A 13 16.59 2.15 10.16
CA ASP A 13 16.57 3.08 9.04
C ASP A 13 15.13 3.46 8.65
N CYS A 14 14.22 2.49 8.60
CA CYS A 14 12.79 2.74 8.38
C CYS A 14 12.24 3.69 9.45
N ARG A 15 12.55 3.44 10.71
CA ARG A 15 12.13 4.28 11.84
C ARG A 15 12.62 5.71 11.69
N ALA A 16 13.91 5.91 11.40
CA ALA A 16 14.50 7.24 11.24
C ALA A 16 13.79 8.07 10.17
N ILE A 17 13.43 7.45 9.03
CA ILE A 17 12.68 8.11 7.97
C ILE A 17 11.26 8.45 8.43
N LEU A 18 10.55 7.50 9.06
CA LEU A 18 9.19 7.71 9.53
C LEU A 18 9.10 8.84 10.58
N GLU A 19 10.09 8.94 11.46
CA GLU A 19 10.16 10.03 12.44
C GLU A 19 10.39 11.41 11.80
N SER A 20 11.01 11.45 10.61
CA SER A 20 11.37 12.68 9.90
C SER A 20 10.33 13.20 8.90
N CYS A 21 9.28 12.43 8.60
CA CYS A 21 8.28 12.80 7.59
C CYS A 21 6.86 12.84 8.18
N GLU A 22 5.97 13.61 7.54
CA GLU A 22 4.55 13.71 7.94
C GLU A 22 3.72 12.54 7.44
N MET A 23 4.07 11.98 6.29
CA MET A 23 3.40 10.85 5.64
C MET A 23 4.40 9.96 4.92
N ALA A 24 4.24 8.67 5.02
CA ALA A 24 5.08 7.68 4.36
C ALA A 24 4.27 6.55 3.71
N GLU A 25 4.86 5.93 2.69
CA GLU A 25 4.47 4.63 2.17
C GLU A 25 5.50 3.59 2.64
N LEU A 26 5.11 2.67 3.50
CA LEU A 26 5.96 1.58 3.96
C LEU A 26 5.85 0.40 2.98
N ARG A 27 6.92 0.14 2.25
CA ARG A 27 7.05 -0.95 1.28
C ARG A 27 7.49 -2.24 1.98
N ALA A 28 6.57 -2.89 2.69
CA ALA A 28 6.86 -4.10 3.46
C ALA A 28 7.42 -5.24 2.61
N ASP A 29 7.02 -5.33 1.33
CA ASP A 29 7.57 -6.25 0.34
C ASP A 29 9.07 -6.04 0.06
N LEU A 30 9.61 -4.86 0.29
CA LEU A 30 11.00 -4.50 0.02
C LEU A 30 11.85 -4.38 1.30
N CYS A 31 11.24 -4.09 2.44
CA CYS A 31 11.95 -3.78 3.68
C CYS A 31 12.48 -5.01 4.44
N ARG A 32 12.01 -6.23 4.17
CA ARG A 32 12.39 -7.47 4.89
C ARG A 32 12.16 -7.40 6.40
N LEU A 33 11.10 -6.75 6.82
CA LEU A 33 10.73 -6.58 8.22
C LEU A 33 9.89 -7.76 8.72
N SER A 34 9.99 -8.06 10.01
CA SER A 34 9.04 -8.97 10.65
C SER A 34 7.68 -8.28 10.85
N VAL A 35 6.66 -9.07 11.14
CA VAL A 35 5.31 -8.55 11.45
C VAL A 35 5.36 -7.60 12.64
N GLU A 36 6.08 -7.95 13.71
CA GLU A 36 6.25 -7.14 14.91
C GLU A 36 6.97 -5.82 14.62
N GLU A 37 7.93 -5.82 13.70
CA GLU A 37 8.62 -4.61 13.27
C GLU A 37 7.69 -3.68 12.50
N VAL A 38 6.85 -4.21 11.61
CA VAL A 38 5.81 -3.44 10.91
C VAL A 38 4.82 -2.84 11.89
N GLU A 39 4.32 -3.61 12.85
CA GLU A 39 3.43 -3.13 13.89
C GLU A 39 4.03 -1.93 14.65
N ARG A 40 5.29 -2.05 15.08
CA ARG A 40 6.00 -0.96 15.79
C ARG A 40 6.20 0.29 14.93
N LEU A 41 6.46 0.14 13.63
CA LEU A 41 6.59 1.26 12.71
C LEU A 41 5.25 2.00 12.53
N VAL A 42 4.15 1.27 12.45
CA VAL A 42 2.80 1.87 12.39
C VAL A 42 2.49 2.65 13.66
N GLU A 43 2.85 2.13 14.83
CA GLU A 43 2.68 2.85 16.11
C GLU A 43 3.46 4.17 16.15
N ILE A 44 4.66 4.19 15.59
CA ILE A 44 5.51 5.40 15.50
C ILE A 44 4.87 6.43 14.54
N ARG A 45 4.33 5.98 13.40
CA ARG A 45 3.72 6.83 12.39
C ARG A 45 2.44 6.22 11.85
N PRO A 46 1.27 6.41 12.49
CA PRO A 46 -0.01 5.90 11.97
C PRO A 46 -0.41 6.54 10.64
N ASN A 47 0.02 7.78 10.36
CA ASN A 47 -0.22 8.45 9.07
C ASN A 47 0.70 7.88 7.97
N LEU A 48 0.52 6.59 7.66
CA LEU A 48 1.25 5.90 6.61
C LEU A 48 0.32 5.08 5.71
N ILE A 49 0.84 4.74 4.54
CA ILE A 49 0.29 3.76 3.60
C ILE A 49 1.06 2.46 3.81
N ALA A 50 0.39 1.41 4.22
CA ALA A 50 0.98 0.07 4.26
C ALA A 50 0.83 -0.57 2.87
N THR A 51 1.96 -0.91 2.25
CA THR A 51 2.03 -1.53 0.92
C THR A 51 2.87 -2.79 0.99
N CYS A 52 2.33 -3.91 0.50
CA CYS A 52 3.06 -5.16 0.33
C CYS A 52 2.58 -5.85 -0.95
N ARG A 53 3.36 -5.73 -2.03
CA ARG A 53 2.98 -6.28 -3.33
C ARG A 53 3.22 -7.76 -3.41
N ILE A 54 2.21 -8.50 -3.86
CA ILE A 54 2.27 -9.96 -4.05
C ILE A 54 3.36 -10.33 -5.08
N ALA A 55 3.52 -9.53 -6.13
CA ALA A 55 4.53 -9.75 -7.16
C ALA A 55 5.99 -9.78 -6.63
N ASN A 56 6.27 -9.10 -5.52
CA ASN A 56 7.60 -9.05 -4.89
C ASN A 56 7.72 -9.98 -3.67
N SER A 57 6.65 -10.68 -3.30
CA SER A 57 6.58 -11.52 -2.10
C SER A 57 5.73 -12.77 -2.37
N SER A 58 4.82 -13.09 -1.46
CA SER A 58 3.75 -14.06 -1.66
C SER A 58 2.44 -13.50 -1.14
N GLU A 59 1.32 -14.08 -1.55
CA GLU A 59 -0.01 -13.67 -1.04
C GLU A 59 -0.10 -13.82 0.48
N ALA A 60 0.42 -14.93 1.03
CA ALA A 60 0.42 -15.18 2.48
C ALA A 60 1.24 -14.12 3.22
N PHE A 61 2.46 -13.85 2.76
CA PHE A 61 3.30 -12.81 3.36
C PHE A 61 2.66 -11.42 3.26
N ALA A 62 2.15 -11.06 2.08
CA ALA A 62 1.47 -9.77 1.89
C ALA A 62 0.27 -9.62 2.84
N ARG A 63 -0.52 -10.68 2.99
CA ARG A 63 -1.68 -10.72 3.91
C ARG A 63 -1.27 -10.46 5.35
N GLU A 64 -0.26 -11.17 5.85
CA GLU A 64 0.24 -11.03 7.23
C GLU A 64 0.73 -9.60 7.51
N GLN A 65 1.53 -9.03 6.60
CA GLN A 65 2.08 -7.68 6.77
C GLN A 65 1.00 -6.60 6.75
N LEU A 66 0.06 -6.68 5.79
CA LEU A 66 -1.02 -5.71 5.67
C LEU A 66 -2.03 -5.83 6.82
N GLU A 67 -2.36 -7.05 7.24
CA GLU A 67 -3.20 -7.28 8.41
C GLU A 67 -2.60 -6.67 9.67
N ALA A 68 -1.31 -6.90 9.94
CA ALA A 68 -0.62 -6.32 11.09
C ALA A 68 -0.68 -4.79 11.06
N ALA A 69 -0.38 -4.19 9.91
CA ALA A 69 -0.44 -2.74 9.75
C ALA A 69 -1.84 -2.17 9.99
N ILE A 70 -2.88 -2.80 9.42
CA ILE A 70 -4.28 -2.38 9.58
C ILE A 70 -4.70 -2.45 11.05
N ARG A 71 -4.44 -3.59 11.73
CA ARG A 71 -4.81 -3.79 13.13
C ARG A 71 -4.12 -2.81 14.08
N ARG A 72 -2.92 -2.35 13.72
CA ARG A 72 -2.16 -1.34 14.48
C ARG A 72 -2.52 0.11 14.14
N GLY A 73 -3.47 0.34 13.24
CA GLY A 73 -4.02 1.66 12.96
C GLY A 73 -3.35 2.41 11.82
N ALA A 74 -2.76 1.70 10.85
CA ALA A 74 -2.34 2.33 9.60
C ALA A 74 -3.51 3.08 8.96
N ARG A 75 -3.26 4.32 8.54
CA ARG A 75 -4.31 5.16 7.96
C ARG A 75 -4.75 4.70 6.60
N TYR A 76 -3.83 4.12 5.82
CA TYR A 76 -4.09 3.63 4.48
C TYR A 76 -3.45 2.25 4.26
N VAL A 77 -4.09 1.43 3.43
CA VAL A 77 -3.54 0.20 2.88
C VAL A 77 -3.64 0.25 1.35
N ASP A 78 -2.59 -0.16 0.66
CA ASP A 78 -2.50 -0.18 -0.81
C ASP A 78 -2.51 -1.63 -1.32
N ILE A 79 -3.44 -1.93 -2.22
CA ILE A 79 -3.56 -3.22 -2.92
C ILE A 79 -3.53 -2.94 -4.43
N GLU A 80 -2.72 -3.71 -5.18
CA GLU A 80 -2.72 -3.62 -6.62
C GLU A 80 -4.04 -4.15 -7.23
N ILE A 81 -4.48 -3.51 -8.32
CA ILE A 81 -5.74 -3.85 -9.01
C ILE A 81 -5.76 -5.31 -9.53
N GLU A 82 -4.57 -5.86 -9.80
CA GLU A 82 -4.35 -7.22 -10.30
C GLU A 82 -4.34 -8.28 -9.17
N ALA A 83 -4.40 -7.87 -7.91
CA ALA A 83 -4.42 -8.82 -6.80
C ALA A 83 -5.63 -9.77 -6.88
N PRO A 84 -5.47 -11.04 -6.40
CA PRO A 84 -6.58 -11.98 -6.35
C PRO A 84 -7.80 -11.39 -5.61
N ASP A 85 -8.99 -11.64 -6.15
CA ASP A 85 -10.22 -11.05 -5.59
C ASP A 85 -10.45 -11.46 -4.12
N GLU A 86 -10.09 -12.68 -3.73
CA GLU A 86 -10.15 -13.14 -2.33
C GLU A 86 -9.23 -12.33 -1.42
N HIS A 87 -8.01 -12.06 -1.86
CA HIS A 87 -7.05 -11.25 -1.10
C HIS A 87 -7.56 -9.82 -0.91
N LEU A 88 -8.03 -9.21 -1.99
CA LEU A 88 -8.58 -7.86 -1.97
C LEU A 88 -9.81 -7.77 -1.05
N GLU A 89 -10.74 -8.72 -1.14
CA GLU A 89 -11.95 -8.75 -0.31
C GLU A 89 -11.62 -8.90 1.18
N TYR A 90 -10.64 -9.78 1.51
CA TYR A 90 -10.18 -9.95 2.88
C TYR A 90 -9.62 -8.65 3.46
N ILE A 91 -8.67 -8.03 2.74
CA ILE A 91 -8.05 -6.78 3.20
C ILE A 91 -9.05 -5.62 3.23
N ARG A 92 -9.96 -5.54 2.26
CA ARG A 92 -11.03 -4.54 2.24
C ARG A 92 -11.94 -4.64 3.46
N THR A 93 -12.35 -5.85 3.81
CA THR A 93 -13.21 -6.11 4.98
C THR A 93 -12.50 -5.71 6.26
N LEU A 94 -11.26 -6.13 6.42
CA LEU A 94 -10.44 -5.79 7.58
C LEU A 94 -10.18 -4.28 7.69
N ALA A 95 -9.85 -3.63 6.58
CA ALA A 95 -9.63 -2.18 6.54
C ALA A 95 -10.86 -1.41 7.02
N ARG A 96 -12.06 -1.80 6.59
CA ARG A 96 -13.32 -1.19 7.06
C ARG A 96 -13.55 -1.40 8.56
N GLU A 97 -13.29 -2.59 9.06
CA GLU A 97 -13.43 -2.92 10.49
C GLU A 97 -12.57 -2.03 11.38
N TYR A 98 -11.35 -1.74 10.94
CA TYR A 98 -10.36 -0.95 11.69
C TYR A 98 -10.29 0.54 11.29
N GLY A 99 -11.16 1.00 10.39
CA GLY A 99 -11.17 2.41 9.95
C GLY A 99 -9.98 2.81 9.07
N CYS A 100 -9.27 1.82 8.50
CA CYS A 100 -8.21 2.02 7.54
C CYS A 100 -8.81 2.28 6.14
N ARG A 101 -8.24 3.21 5.37
CA ARG A 101 -8.73 3.53 4.02
C ARG A 101 -8.03 2.68 2.97
N LEU A 102 -8.82 2.09 2.07
CA LEU A 102 -8.31 1.26 0.99
C LEU A 102 -7.90 2.11 -0.23
N ILE A 103 -6.64 1.98 -0.62
CA ILE A 103 -6.13 2.42 -1.91
C ILE A 103 -6.12 1.21 -2.84
N VAL A 104 -6.72 1.31 -4.04
CA VAL A 104 -6.48 0.35 -5.11
C VAL A 104 -5.59 1.01 -6.14
N SER A 105 -4.44 0.39 -6.42
CA SER A 105 -3.39 0.95 -7.26
C SER A 105 -3.23 0.21 -8.57
N PHE A 106 -2.90 0.98 -9.62
CA PHE A 106 -2.49 0.51 -10.93
C PHE A 106 -1.13 1.09 -11.28
N HIS A 107 -0.26 0.28 -11.89
CA HIS A 107 1.08 0.68 -12.28
C HIS A 107 1.37 0.26 -13.72
N ASP A 108 1.80 1.21 -14.55
CA ASP A 108 2.34 0.98 -15.89
C ASP A 108 3.75 1.59 -15.98
N PHE A 109 4.75 0.72 -15.98
CA PHE A 109 6.16 1.12 -16.06
C PHE A 109 6.64 1.27 -17.50
N GLU A 110 5.83 0.91 -18.52
CA GLU A 110 6.19 0.97 -19.92
C GLU A 110 5.68 2.23 -20.62
N GLY A 111 4.66 2.87 -20.08
CA GLY A 111 4.08 4.05 -20.69
C GLY A 111 2.99 4.72 -19.89
N THR A 112 2.21 5.56 -20.56
CA THR A 112 1.00 6.16 -20.02
C THR A 112 -0.17 5.81 -20.94
N PRO A 113 -1.18 5.07 -20.46
CA PRO A 113 -2.40 4.79 -21.19
C PRO A 113 -3.13 6.06 -21.65
N SER A 114 -4.01 5.94 -22.62
CA SER A 114 -4.89 7.02 -23.06
C SER A 114 -5.78 7.51 -21.93
N LEU A 115 -6.28 8.74 -22.02
CA LEU A 115 -7.17 9.31 -21.02
C LEU A 115 -8.42 8.45 -20.76
N ASP A 116 -8.98 7.82 -21.80
CA ASP A 116 -10.19 6.99 -21.65
C ASP A 116 -9.87 5.64 -20.99
N GLU A 117 -8.70 5.05 -21.26
CA GLU A 117 -8.20 3.88 -20.54
C GLU A 117 -7.95 4.22 -19.05
N LEU A 118 -7.30 5.35 -18.76
CA LEU A 118 -7.09 5.80 -17.37
C LEU A 118 -8.41 5.99 -16.61
N LYS A 119 -9.43 6.57 -17.25
CA LYS A 119 -10.78 6.67 -16.67
C LYS A 119 -11.41 5.30 -16.44
N GLY A 120 -11.19 4.35 -17.35
CA GLY A 120 -11.63 2.95 -17.21
C GLY A 120 -10.98 2.27 -16.00
N ILE A 121 -9.67 2.40 -15.87
CA ILE A 121 -8.90 1.89 -14.74
C ILE A 121 -9.40 2.49 -13.41
N ALA A 122 -9.61 3.81 -13.38
CA ALA A 122 -10.11 4.48 -12.19
C ALA A 122 -11.51 3.98 -11.78
N ARG A 123 -12.41 3.74 -12.76
CA ARG A 123 -13.73 3.14 -12.50
C ARG A 123 -13.60 1.72 -11.96
N LEU A 124 -12.71 0.90 -12.54
CA LEU A 124 -12.47 -0.47 -12.06
C LEU A 124 -11.93 -0.49 -10.62
N CYS A 125 -10.97 0.37 -10.27
CA CYS A 125 -10.51 0.50 -8.89
C CYS A 125 -11.66 0.81 -7.93
N ARG A 126 -12.56 1.70 -8.31
CA ARG A 126 -13.73 2.05 -7.48
C ARG A 126 -14.72 0.89 -7.33
N THR A 127 -14.99 0.13 -8.40
CA THR A 127 -15.82 -1.09 -8.33
C THR A 127 -15.22 -2.15 -7.40
N LYS A 128 -13.90 -2.21 -7.31
CA LYS A 128 -13.18 -3.06 -6.36
C LYS A 128 -13.23 -2.53 -4.90
N GLY A 129 -13.85 -1.38 -4.67
CA GLY A 129 -14.11 -0.83 -3.35
C GLY A 129 -13.07 0.17 -2.85
N ALA A 130 -12.28 0.76 -3.75
CA ALA A 130 -11.29 1.76 -3.40
C ALA A 130 -11.92 3.02 -2.77
N ASP A 131 -11.41 3.45 -1.62
CA ASP A 131 -11.62 4.79 -1.07
C ASP A 131 -10.80 5.82 -1.84
N LEU A 132 -9.62 5.41 -2.30
CA LEU A 132 -8.69 6.19 -3.11
C LEU A 132 -8.18 5.36 -4.29
N VAL A 133 -8.04 6.00 -5.44
CA VAL A 133 -7.43 5.39 -6.63
C VAL A 133 -6.02 5.95 -6.79
N LYS A 134 -5.03 5.06 -6.94
CA LYS A 134 -3.64 5.43 -7.23
C LYS A 134 -3.28 4.90 -8.61
N ILE A 135 -2.88 5.81 -9.51
CA ILE A 135 -2.43 5.45 -10.85
C ILE A 135 -1.00 5.96 -11.02
N VAL A 136 -0.09 5.06 -11.30
CA VAL A 136 1.34 5.35 -11.53
C VAL A 136 1.69 4.93 -12.95
N THR A 137 2.22 5.87 -13.73
CA THR A 137 2.59 5.64 -15.13
C THR A 137 3.96 6.23 -15.44
N THR A 138 4.57 5.78 -16.53
CA THR A 138 5.85 6.31 -16.99
C THR A 138 5.61 7.33 -18.10
N ALA A 139 6.02 8.58 -17.87
CA ALA A 139 6.00 9.60 -18.90
C ALA A 139 7.05 9.28 -19.99
N ARG A 140 6.63 9.37 -21.26
CA ARG A 140 7.55 9.36 -22.41
C ARG A 140 7.61 10.77 -22.99
N ASN A 141 8.81 11.26 -23.23
CA ASN A 141 9.06 12.53 -23.95
C ASN A 141 8.78 12.37 -25.43
#